data_da1e86bed5724e500042cf4733304135
#
_entry.id   da1e86bed5724e500042cf4733304135
#
_cell.length_a   1.000
_cell.length_b   1.000
_cell.length_c   1.000
_cell.angle_alpha   90.00
_cell.angle_beta   90.00
_cell.angle_gamma   90.00
#
_symmetry.space_group_name_H-M   'P 1'
#
loop_
_entity.id
_entity.type
_entity.pdbx_description
1 polymer ?
#
loop_
_entity_poly.entity_id
_entity_poly.type
_entity_poly.pdbx_seq_one_letter_code
_entity_poly.pdbx_strand_id
1 'polypeptide(L)'
;MSRFLHTMLRVGDLERSVKFYTEGFGMKEIRRTDVPDGKYTLAFVGYGDEEHNTVIELTYNYGVDKYDAGTAFGHLAVGVPDVYATTETLRKFGAKVTREPGPVKFGTTVIAFVEDPDGYKIELIQRDHRGEIGRAHV
;
A
#
# COMPACT_ATOMS: atom_id res chain seq x y z
N MET A 1 10.78 -13.01 -20.20
CA MET A 1 9.65 -13.31 -19.32
C MET A 1 9.06 -12.02 -18.78
N SER A 2 7.75 -11.91 -18.83
CA SER A 2 7.08 -10.70 -18.33
C SER A 2 6.87 -10.76 -16.81
N ARG A 3 6.85 -9.59 -16.17
CA ARG A 3 6.64 -9.48 -14.74
C ARG A 3 5.94 -8.16 -14.43
N PHE A 4 5.03 -8.15 -13.46
CA PHE A 4 4.38 -6.93 -13.00
C PHE A 4 5.38 -6.12 -12.16
N LEU A 5 5.70 -4.90 -12.57
CA LEU A 5 6.76 -4.10 -11.94
C LEU A 5 6.26 -3.23 -10.80
N HIS A 6 5.25 -2.43 -11.05
CA HIS A 6 4.74 -1.51 -10.02
C HIS A 6 3.37 -0.98 -10.37
N THR A 7 2.69 -0.49 -9.32
CA THR A 7 1.50 0.35 -9.44
C THR A 7 1.90 1.76 -9.04
N MET A 8 1.49 2.77 -9.81
CA MET A 8 1.77 4.17 -9.47
C MET A 8 0.53 4.80 -8.85
N LEU A 9 0.75 5.47 -7.72
CA LEU A 9 -0.28 6.25 -7.03
C LEU A 9 0.18 7.71 -6.96
N ARG A 10 -0.71 8.64 -7.31
CA ARG A 10 -0.45 10.07 -7.09
C ARG A 10 -0.82 10.43 -5.67
N VAL A 11 0.06 11.16 -5.00
CA VAL A 11 -0.11 11.49 -3.59
C VAL A 11 -0.03 13.01 -3.39
N GLY A 12 -0.76 13.51 -2.42
CA GLY A 12 -0.80 14.95 -2.14
C GLY A 12 0.33 15.41 -1.21
N ASP A 13 0.99 14.49 -0.53
CA ASP A 13 2.09 14.77 0.38
C ASP A 13 3.00 13.54 0.42
N LEU A 14 4.19 13.66 -0.20
CA LEU A 14 5.07 12.51 -0.37
C LEU A 14 5.57 11.96 0.96
N GLU A 15 5.99 12.83 1.88
CA GLU A 15 6.53 12.37 3.17
C GLU A 15 5.46 11.65 3.99
N ARG A 16 4.25 12.16 3.99
CA ARG A 16 3.12 11.51 4.67
C ARG A 16 2.88 10.11 4.12
N SER A 17 2.89 9.99 2.79
CA SER A 17 2.63 8.70 2.14
C SER A 17 3.79 7.73 2.33
N VAL A 18 5.03 8.20 2.22
CA VAL A 18 6.21 7.36 2.48
C VAL A 18 6.16 6.82 3.91
N LYS A 19 5.85 7.66 4.90
CA LYS A 19 5.71 7.21 6.29
C LYS A 19 4.62 6.16 6.44
N PHE A 20 3.49 6.38 5.80
CA PHE A 20 2.37 5.45 5.86
C PHE A 20 2.80 4.05 5.39
N TYR A 21 3.46 3.97 4.24
CA TYR A 21 3.84 2.67 3.67
C TYR A 21 5.07 2.08 4.35
N THR A 22 6.01 2.90 4.83
CA THR A 22 7.22 2.38 5.50
C THR A 22 6.98 2.10 6.98
N GLU A 23 6.55 3.07 7.76
CA GLU A 23 6.35 2.88 9.19
C GLU A 23 5.03 2.18 9.49
N GLY A 24 4.01 2.41 8.68
CA GLY A 24 2.71 1.75 8.84
C GLY A 24 2.71 0.32 8.36
N PHE A 25 3.09 0.07 7.13
CA PHE A 25 3.06 -1.27 6.51
C PHE A 25 4.38 -2.02 6.63
N GLY A 26 5.46 -1.39 7.08
CA GLY A 26 6.76 -2.05 7.20
C GLY A 26 7.52 -2.17 5.88
N MET A 27 7.13 -1.44 4.85
CA MET A 27 7.88 -1.41 3.60
C MET A 27 9.17 -0.60 3.76
N LYS A 28 10.03 -0.67 2.75
CA LYS A 28 11.24 0.15 2.67
C LYS A 28 11.08 1.15 1.55
N GLU A 29 11.62 2.35 1.74
CA GLU A 29 11.80 3.28 0.64
C GLU A 29 13.01 2.82 -0.15
N ILE A 30 12.78 2.36 -1.38
CA ILE A 30 13.81 1.72 -2.19
C ILE A 30 14.67 2.76 -2.90
N ARG A 31 14.02 3.77 -3.46
CA ARG A 31 14.70 4.90 -4.09
C ARG A 31 13.75 6.07 -4.22
N ARG A 32 14.34 7.26 -4.36
CA ARG A 32 13.60 8.49 -4.55
C ARG A 32 14.27 9.30 -5.65
N THR A 33 13.48 9.93 -6.52
CA THR A 33 14.00 10.72 -7.62
C THR A 33 13.24 12.02 -7.74
N ASP A 34 13.97 13.13 -7.73
CA ASP A 34 13.40 14.45 -8.05
C ASP A 34 13.51 14.68 -9.55
N VAL A 35 12.44 15.14 -10.16
CA VAL A 35 12.40 15.49 -11.59
C VAL A 35 11.91 16.93 -11.69
N PRO A 36 12.76 17.93 -11.41
CA PRO A 36 12.32 19.32 -11.33
C PRO A 36 11.79 19.87 -12.65
N ASP A 37 12.34 19.46 -13.77
CA ASP A 37 11.83 19.90 -15.08
C ASP A 37 10.42 19.37 -15.34
N GLY A 38 10.08 18.19 -14.82
CA GLY A 38 8.73 17.64 -14.88
C GLY A 38 7.84 18.08 -13.73
N LYS A 39 8.40 18.80 -12.76
CA LYS A 39 7.71 19.28 -11.57
C LYS A 39 7.08 18.16 -10.75
N TYR A 40 7.84 17.10 -10.53
CA TYR A 40 7.39 16.01 -9.65
C TYR A 40 8.58 15.35 -8.96
N THR A 41 8.28 14.68 -7.85
CA THR A 41 9.20 13.80 -7.14
C THR A 41 8.49 12.47 -6.97
N LEU A 42 9.22 11.38 -7.15
CA LEU A 42 8.66 10.06 -6.94
C LEU A 42 9.51 9.26 -5.95
N ALA A 43 8.87 8.32 -5.27
CA ALA A 43 9.52 7.37 -4.38
C ALA A 43 8.93 5.99 -4.60
N PHE A 44 9.80 4.98 -4.63
CA PHE A 44 9.37 3.59 -4.70
C PHE A 44 9.42 2.98 -3.30
N VAL A 45 8.34 2.33 -2.90
CA VAL A 45 8.25 1.63 -1.61
C VAL A 45 7.83 0.19 -1.85
N GLY A 46 8.34 -0.72 -1.03
CA GLY A 46 8.03 -2.14 -1.17
C GLY A 46 8.77 -2.98 -0.14
N TYR A 47 8.62 -4.29 -0.26
CA TYR A 47 9.18 -5.25 0.70
C TYR A 47 10.52 -5.82 0.27
N GLY A 48 11.07 -5.37 -0.84
CA GLY A 48 12.35 -5.81 -1.34
C GLY A 48 12.74 -5.01 -2.58
N ASP A 49 13.81 -5.43 -3.26
CA ASP A 49 14.29 -4.73 -4.44
C ASP A 49 13.33 -4.85 -5.62
N GLU A 50 13.45 -3.93 -6.56
CA GLU A 50 12.55 -3.86 -7.72
C GLU A 50 12.76 -4.99 -8.71
N GLU A 51 13.90 -5.64 -8.69
CA GLU A 51 14.18 -6.76 -9.61
C GLU A 51 13.36 -8.00 -9.24
N HIS A 52 13.08 -8.20 -7.97
CA HIS A 52 12.45 -9.43 -7.47
C HIS A 52 11.07 -9.20 -6.86
N ASN A 53 10.65 -7.95 -6.71
CA ASN A 53 9.40 -7.61 -6.02
C ASN A 53 8.61 -6.61 -6.82
N THR A 54 7.29 -6.77 -6.81
CA THR A 54 6.37 -5.72 -7.27
C THR A 54 6.30 -4.65 -6.19
N VAL A 55 6.42 -3.39 -6.60
CA VAL A 55 6.52 -2.27 -5.66
C VAL A 55 5.46 -1.21 -5.97
N ILE A 56 5.35 -0.20 -5.12
CA ILE A 56 4.46 0.93 -5.34
C ILE A 56 5.32 2.15 -5.68
N GLU A 57 4.94 2.85 -6.74
CA GLU A 57 5.52 4.13 -7.08
C GLU A 57 4.61 5.24 -6.56
N LEU A 58 5.11 6.05 -5.63
CA LEU A 58 4.38 7.20 -5.11
C LEU A 58 4.87 8.44 -5.84
N THR A 59 3.97 9.15 -6.51
CA THR A 59 4.33 10.33 -7.30
C THR A 59 3.66 11.57 -6.74
N TYR A 60 4.48 12.54 -6.35
CA TYR A 60 4.00 13.85 -5.92
C TYR A 60 4.24 14.86 -7.03
N ASN A 61 3.17 15.43 -7.55
CA ASN A 61 3.23 16.54 -8.51
C ASN A 61 3.23 17.86 -7.72
N TYR A 62 4.23 18.71 -7.98
CA TYR A 62 4.43 19.93 -7.19
C TYR A 62 3.17 20.79 -7.18
N GLY A 63 2.72 21.15 -5.98
CA GLY A 63 1.58 22.02 -5.78
C GLY A 63 0.21 21.33 -5.85
N VAL A 64 0.16 20.03 -6.11
CA VAL A 64 -1.11 19.28 -6.16
C VAL A 64 -1.25 18.45 -4.90
N ASP A 65 -2.19 18.82 -4.04
CA ASP A 65 -2.36 18.14 -2.75
C ASP A 65 -3.62 17.28 -2.66
N LYS A 66 -4.45 17.26 -3.70
CA LYS A 66 -5.68 16.45 -3.72
C LYS A 66 -5.93 15.87 -5.10
N TYR A 67 -6.49 14.67 -5.11
CA TYR A 67 -6.88 13.96 -6.32
C TYR A 67 -8.26 13.34 -6.14
N ASP A 68 -8.96 13.19 -7.25
CA ASP A 68 -10.23 12.47 -7.28
C ASP A 68 -9.95 11.08 -7.85
N ALA A 69 -10.06 10.05 -7.01
CA ALA A 69 -9.81 8.67 -7.46
C ALA A 69 -10.98 8.09 -8.26
N GLY A 70 -12.14 8.72 -8.23
CA GLY A 70 -13.32 8.25 -8.95
C GLY A 70 -13.88 6.96 -8.38
N THR A 71 -14.62 6.21 -9.20
CA THR A 71 -15.30 4.99 -8.77
C THR A 71 -14.80 3.72 -9.47
N ALA A 72 -13.85 3.85 -10.38
CA ALA A 72 -13.38 2.69 -11.16
C ALA A 72 -12.27 1.90 -10.48
N PHE A 73 -11.44 2.59 -9.67
CA PHE A 73 -10.36 1.91 -8.96
C PHE A 73 -10.93 1.08 -7.80
N GLY A 74 -10.52 -0.19 -7.71
CA GLY A 74 -10.90 -1.04 -6.60
C GLY A 74 -9.99 -0.83 -5.40
N HIS A 75 -9.00 -1.71 -5.25
CA HIS A 75 -8.08 -1.62 -4.11
C HIS A 75 -6.77 -2.35 -4.43
N LEU A 76 -5.75 -2.02 -3.65
CA LEU A 76 -4.53 -2.82 -3.57
C LEU A 76 -4.72 -3.84 -2.44
N ALA A 77 -3.99 -4.95 -2.50
CA ALA A 77 -4.02 -5.93 -1.41
C ALA A 77 -2.61 -6.14 -0.87
N VAL A 78 -2.49 -6.20 0.44
CA VAL A 78 -1.22 -6.43 1.13
C VAL A 78 -1.38 -7.58 2.10
N GLY A 79 -0.53 -8.60 1.97
CA GLY A 79 -0.50 -9.70 2.91
C GLY A 79 0.31 -9.30 4.14
N VAL A 80 -0.26 -9.49 5.34
CA VAL A 80 0.40 -9.14 6.60
C VAL A 80 0.26 -10.29 7.58
N PRO A 81 1.23 -10.47 8.50
CA PRO A 81 1.15 -11.57 9.47
C PRO A 81 0.00 -11.44 10.47
N ASP A 82 -0.36 -10.22 10.83
CA ASP A 82 -1.40 -9.95 11.85
C ASP A 82 -2.20 -8.73 11.43
N VAL A 83 -3.38 -8.97 10.86
CA VAL A 83 -4.25 -7.89 10.36
C VAL A 83 -4.69 -6.97 11.50
N TYR A 84 -4.96 -7.53 12.69
CA TYR A 84 -5.41 -6.73 13.83
C TYR A 84 -4.32 -5.72 14.25
N ALA A 85 -3.10 -6.21 14.42
CA ALA A 85 -1.98 -5.34 14.84
C ALA A 85 -1.64 -4.30 13.76
N THR A 86 -1.60 -4.71 12.50
CA THR A 86 -1.27 -3.81 11.40
C THR A 86 -2.31 -2.70 11.26
N THR A 87 -3.59 -3.05 11.40
CA THR A 87 -4.66 -2.05 11.33
C THR A 87 -4.48 -0.97 12.39
N GLU A 88 -4.15 -1.36 13.63
CA GLU A 88 -3.94 -0.37 14.70
C GLU A 88 -2.72 0.50 14.44
N THR A 89 -1.65 -0.07 13.90
CA THR A 89 -0.47 0.72 13.51
C THR A 89 -0.84 1.74 12.42
N LEU A 90 -1.58 1.31 11.41
CA LEU A 90 -1.96 2.19 10.30
C LEU A 90 -2.85 3.34 10.74
N ARG A 91 -3.71 3.15 11.74
CA ARG A 91 -4.51 4.25 12.31
C ARG A 91 -3.62 5.40 12.76
N LYS A 92 -2.45 5.10 13.32
CA LYS A 92 -1.50 6.12 13.81
C LYS A 92 -0.88 6.92 12.67
N PHE A 93 -0.88 6.39 11.46
CA PHE A 93 -0.29 7.04 10.29
C PHE A 93 -1.35 7.58 9.34
N GLY A 94 -2.58 7.72 9.79
CA GLY A 94 -3.63 8.41 9.04
C GLY A 94 -4.55 7.51 8.23
N ALA A 95 -4.53 6.21 8.46
CA ALA A 95 -5.46 5.31 7.79
C ALA A 95 -6.90 5.55 8.27
N LYS A 96 -7.82 5.53 7.32
CA LYS A 96 -9.25 5.44 7.64
C LYS A 96 -9.66 3.98 7.50
N VAL A 97 -10.12 3.36 8.59
CA VAL A 97 -10.54 1.96 8.57
C VAL A 97 -11.98 1.91 8.10
N THR A 98 -12.21 1.28 6.96
CA THR A 98 -13.54 1.18 6.35
C THR A 98 -14.19 -0.18 6.61
N ARG A 99 -13.40 -1.20 6.92
CA ARG A 99 -13.89 -2.50 7.37
C ARG A 99 -12.94 -3.00 8.45
N GLU A 100 -13.45 -3.14 9.67
CA GLU A 100 -12.65 -3.58 10.80
C GLU A 100 -12.13 -5.01 10.59
N PRO A 101 -10.97 -5.35 11.19
CA PRO A 101 -10.43 -6.71 11.07
C PRO A 101 -11.40 -7.78 11.54
N GLY A 102 -11.48 -8.83 10.78
CA GLY A 102 -12.30 -9.99 11.12
C GLY A 102 -12.30 -11.00 9.99
N PRO A 103 -12.84 -12.20 10.22
CA PRO A 103 -12.90 -13.22 9.19
C PRO A 103 -13.79 -12.78 8.02
N VAL A 104 -13.45 -13.26 6.84
CA VAL A 104 -14.32 -13.10 5.66
C VAL A 104 -15.64 -13.81 5.89
N LYS A 105 -16.69 -13.30 5.26
CA LYS A 105 -17.98 -13.97 5.27
C LYS A 105 -17.82 -15.38 4.66
N PHE A 106 -18.32 -16.39 5.33
CA PHE A 106 -18.25 -17.79 4.90
C PHE A 106 -16.83 -18.38 4.89
N GLY A 107 -15.89 -17.82 5.68
CA GLY A 107 -14.53 -18.35 5.74
C GLY A 107 -13.82 -17.97 7.02
N THR A 108 -12.54 -18.27 7.08
CA THR A 108 -11.72 -18.04 8.27
C THR A 108 -10.60 -17.01 8.06
N THR A 109 -10.30 -16.67 6.81
CA THR A 109 -9.25 -15.70 6.52
C THR A 109 -9.62 -14.35 7.10
N VAL A 110 -8.72 -13.77 7.89
CA VAL A 110 -8.93 -12.46 8.48
C VAL A 110 -8.50 -11.38 7.48
N ILE A 111 -9.38 -10.43 7.26
CA ILE A 111 -9.13 -9.28 6.39
C ILE A 111 -9.53 -7.99 7.07
N ALA A 112 -9.08 -6.88 6.52
CA ALA A 112 -9.56 -5.55 6.85
C ALA A 112 -9.45 -4.68 5.60
N PHE A 113 -10.19 -3.58 5.56
CA PHE A 113 -10.03 -2.56 4.53
C PHE A 113 -9.71 -1.23 5.17
N VAL A 114 -8.73 -0.55 4.61
CA VAL A 114 -8.35 0.80 5.03
C VAL A 114 -8.25 1.69 3.80
N GLU A 115 -8.27 2.99 4.03
CA GLU A 115 -7.86 3.97 3.03
C GLU A 115 -6.56 4.60 3.49
N ASP A 116 -5.65 4.81 2.54
CA ASP A 116 -4.41 5.51 2.82
C ASP A 116 -4.67 7.02 2.96
N PRO A 117 -3.66 7.84 3.28
CA PRO A 117 -3.88 9.28 3.48
C PRO A 117 -4.50 10.02 2.29
N ASP A 118 -4.41 9.47 1.09
CA ASP A 118 -5.01 10.07 -0.11
C ASP A 118 -6.34 9.42 -0.49
N GLY A 119 -6.80 8.45 0.28
CA GLY A 119 -8.07 7.78 0.06
C GLY A 119 -7.98 6.53 -0.81
N TYR A 120 -6.79 6.06 -1.14
CA TYR A 120 -6.65 4.80 -1.88
C TYR A 120 -6.99 3.63 -0.98
N LYS A 121 -7.85 2.73 -1.48
CA LYS A 121 -8.31 1.58 -0.72
C LYS A 121 -7.29 0.46 -0.73
N ILE A 122 -7.08 -0.13 0.44
CA ILE A 122 -6.14 -1.24 0.61
C ILE A 122 -6.83 -2.33 1.42
N GLU A 123 -6.79 -3.54 0.88
CA GLU A 123 -7.22 -4.72 1.62
C GLU A 123 -6.03 -5.32 2.34
N LEU A 124 -6.15 -5.55 3.64
CA LEU A 124 -5.18 -6.31 4.41
C LEU A 124 -5.66 -7.74 4.48
N ILE A 125 -4.77 -8.68 4.16
CA ILE A 125 -5.09 -10.10 4.18
C ILE A 125 -4.08 -10.79 5.09
N GLN A 126 -4.58 -11.52 6.07
CA GLN A 126 -3.71 -12.20 7.03
C GLN A 126 -3.04 -13.40 6.40
N ARG A 127 -1.72 -13.43 6.45
CA ARG A 127 -0.92 -14.48 5.83
C ARG A 127 0.26 -14.85 6.72
N ASP A 128 0.51 -16.15 6.83
CA ASP A 128 1.75 -16.67 7.38
C ASP A 128 2.75 -16.71 6.23
N HIS A 129 3.81 -15.90 6.31
CA HIS A 129 4.80 -15.81 5.25
C HIS A 129 5.74 -17.01 5.17
N ARG A 130 5.70 -17.90 6.16
CA ARG A 130 6.54 -19.09 6.16
C ARG A 130 5.87 -20.20 5.36
N GLY A 131 6.42 -20.50 4.17
CA GLY A 131 5.92 -21.58 3.36
C GLY A 131 4.59 -21.31 2.66
N GLU A 132 4.17 -20.07 2.61
CA GLU A 132 2.91 -19.69 1.96
C GLU A 132 3.04 -19.51 0.46
N ILE A 133 4.26 -19.51 -0.06
CA ILE A 133 4.53 -19.23 -1.46
C ILE A 133 3.82 -20.26 -2.35
N GLY A 134 3.04 -19.78 -3.32
CA GLY A 134 2.33 -20.63 -4.26
C GLY A 134 1.05 -21.26 -3.72
N ARG A 135 0.69 -21.03 -2.48
CA ARG A 135 -0.54 -21.56 -1.92
C ARG A 135 -1.76 -20.78 -2.38
N ALA A 136 -2.80 -21.49 -2.75
CA ALA A 136 -4.09 -20.85 -2.97
C ALA A 136 -4.60 -20.30 -1.64
N HIS A 137 -5.10 -19.08 -1.67
CA HIS A 137 -5.57 -18.42 -0.47
C HIS A 137 -7.03 -18.06 -0.63
N VAL A 138 -7.88 -18.81 -0.02
CA VAL A 138 -9.32 -18.64 -0.13
C VAL A 138 -9.93 -18.25 1.20
#